data_f1c29115682dc1a41e81d2baf2141a38
#
_entry.id   f1c29115682dc1a41e81d2baf2141a38
#
_cell.length_a   1.000
_cell.length_b   1.000
_cell.length_c   1.000
_cell.angle_alpha   90.00
_cell.angle_beta   90.00
_cell.angle_gamma   90.00
#
_symmetry.space_group_name_H-M   'P 1'
#
loop_
_entity.id
_entity.type
_entity.pdbx_description
1 polymer ?
#
loop_
_entity_poly.entity_id
_entity_poly.type
_entity_poly.pdbx_seq_one_letter_code
_entity_poly.pdbx_strand_id
1 'polypeptide(L)'
;MKKVLFYLLLFICSFSTATFAQSYRRVSEKEALYIAQKQFTGKDVDYSTSSGIIPENDTIPLSIRQADVANRLSMRYPFRSNNADEVREQPVYLNVTTTAAGQLAEKVGDDINNVDSLIVNGPINDTDFYTLWSGTFYGRLSVINLENAEIINGVIPEWAFCRPKEQVIDGYIYSIGLRRIIFPEGLKVIGKSAFNFVDNLKYINIPTSLQRIESSAFTLCWLLKTNPLVFPEGFEKLEERAFMNCSELKGSVVLPSTIKEIGALAFYSSKITSINFPEGLEEIGNEAFRGCRFKEVVISNPNIIWSGESQFGYNFKLEKISLPEEMTYIPPRFLEYCIELKDFRIPSDVKVIKSGAFNECYNLQKLELPAGLEEIEDQAFSKCNALEEIVFPASLKTLGAESCTNWTNIKRIYSMAAESPVCKVNMNSGATPFYSPNDSDPGTPNDIPVYVPTGTAEKYRNTKGWDYFTNFIETDDFPTSTINDINIEQQESKQGIYDMSGRKVTTTEKGKVYIINGKKVFIDNNSH
;
A
#
# COMPACT_ATOMS: atom_id res chain seq x y z
N MET A 1 15.95 -21.29 21.12
CA MET A 1 14.90 -20.29 21.36
C MET A 1 15.28 -18.85 20.94
N LYS A 2 16.49 -18.34 21.24
CA LYS A 2 16.91 -16.95 20.94
C LYS A 2 16.97 -16.58 19.43
N LYS A 3 17.25 -17.50 18.52
CA LYS A 3 17.24 -17.28 17.06
C LYS A 3 15.83 -17.16 16.45
N VAL A 4 14.83 -17.58 17.19
CA VAL A 4 13.46 -17.80 16.77
C VAL A 4 12.65 -16.51 16.75
N LEU A 5 12.83 -15.64 17.72
CA LEU A 5 12.04 -14.40 17.84
C LEU A 5 12.41 -13.36 16.78
N PHE A 6 13.68 -13.32 16.38
CA PHE A 6 14.15 -12.43 15.32
C PHE A 6 13.63 -12.84 13.93
N TYR A 7 13.71 -14.13 13.61
CA TYR A 7 13.10 -14.66 12.39
C TYR A 7 11.57 -14.52 12.42
N LEU A 8 10.96 -14.51 13.60
CA LEU A 8 9.52 -14.33 13.75
C LEU A 8 9.06 -12.93 13.37
N LEU A 9 9.78 -11.86 13.74
CA LEU A 9 9.47 -10.49 13.33
C LEU A 9 9.74 -10.26 11.85
N LEU A 10 10.78 -10.87 11.28
CA LEU A 10 11.01 -10.91 9.83
C LEU A 10 10.01 -11.82 9.11
N PHE A 11 9.55 -12.90 9.76
CA PHE A 11 8.67 -13.91 9.19
C PHE A 11 7.19 -13.47 9.20
N ILE A 12 6.75 -12.68 10.20
CA ILE A 12 5.43 -12.00 10.16
C ILE A 12 5.35 -11.07 8.94
N CYS A 13 6.50 -10.57 8.47
CA CYS A 13 6.61 -9.78 7.23
C CYS A 13 6.74 -10.62 5.94
N SER A 14 6.93 -11.95 6.02
CA SER A 14 7.28 -12.77 4.85
C SER A 14 6.27 -13.84 4.45
N PHE A 15 5.15 -14.02 5.17
CA PHE A 15 4.14 -14.99 4.76
C PHE A 15 3.16 -14.42 3.74
N SER A 16 2.99 -15.18 2.67
CA SER A 16 1.98 -14.95 1.65
C SER A 16 0.59 -14.94 2.28
N THR A 17 -0.21 -14.00 1.87
CA THR A 17 -1.55 -13.64 2.32
C THR A 17 -2.60 -14.75 2.26
N ALA A 18 -2.30 -15.91 1.70
CA ALA A 18 -3.26 -16.99 1.52
C ALA A 18 -3.77 -17.64 2.83
N THR A 19 -3.08 -17.46 3.95
CA THR A 19 -3.44 -18.09 5.24
C THR A 19 -3.99 -17.11 6.28
N PHE A 20 -3.94 -15.80 6.04
CA PHE A 20 -4.37 -14.78 7.00
C PHE A 20 -5.74 -14.14 6.68
N ALA A 21 -6.38 -14.53 5.59
CA ALA A 21 -7.66 -13.94 5.15
C ALA A 21 -8.88 -14.36 5.99
N GLN A 22 -8.73 -15.20 7.01
CA GLN A 22 -9.90 -15.77 7.69
C GLN A 22 -10.30 -15.18 9.03
N SER A 23 -9.66 -14.19 9.59
CA SER A 23 -10.23 -13.45 10.73
C SER A 23 -9.29 -12.37 11.24
N TYR A 24 -9.56 -11.12 10.97
CA TYR A 24 -9.02 -10.01 11.73
C TYR A 24 -9.69 -9.96 13.11
N ARG A 25 -9.19 -10.76 14.04
CA ARG A 25 -9.50 -10.63 15.45
C ARG A 25 -8.42 -9.77 16.09
N ARG A 26 -8.80 -8.72 16.82
CA ARG A 26 -7.88 -8.01 17.72
C ARG A 26 -7.26 -9.04 18.66
N VAL A 27 -5.96 -9.25 18.56
CA VAL A 27 -5.21 -10.08 19.51
C VAL A 27 -4.42 -9.18 20.45
N SER A 28 -4.40 -9.52 21.72
CA SER A 28 -3.55 -8.83 22.71
C SER A 28 -2.08 -9.11 22.38
N GLU A 29 -1.16 -8.25 22.86
CA GLU A 29 0.29 -8.44 22.71
C GLU A 29 0.73 -9.85 23.18
N LYS A 30 0.13 -10.32 24.29
CA LYS A 30 0.34 -11.65 24.84
C LYS A 30 -0.14 -12.76 23.93
N GLU A 31 -1.23 -12.53 23.22
CA GLU A 31 -1.88 -13.42 22.26
C GLU A 31 -1.13 -13.44 20.92
N ALA A 32 -0.64 -12.29 20.46
CA ALA A 32 0.23 -12.18 19.28
C ALA A 32 1.57 -12.91 19.51
N LEU A 33 2.15 -12.75 20.69
CA LEU A 33 3.37 -13.45 21.10
C LEU A 33 3.13 -14.97 21.21
N TYR A 34 1.97 -15.37 21.68
CA TYR A 34 1.57 -16.76 21.83
C TYR A 34 1.25 -17.42 20.47
N ILE A 35 0.54 -16.73 19.57
CA ILE A 35 0.29 -17.18 18.19
C ILE A 35 1.63 -17.35 17.44
N ALA A 36 2.52 -16.39 17.62
CA ALA A 36 3.85 -16.44 17.07
C ALA A 36 4.66 -17.62 17.63
N GLN A 37 4.65 -17.84 18.94
CA GLN A 37 5.31 -18.97 19.59
C GLN A 37 4.76 -20.33 19.12
N LYS A 38 3.45 -20.41 18.87
CA LYS A 38 2.79 -21.63 18.47
C LYS A 38 3.03 -22.01 17.00
N GLN A 39 2.91 -21.07 16.07
CA GLN A 39 3.28 -21.30 14.67
C GLN A 39 4.71 -21.87 14.56
N PHE A 40 5.54 -21.53 15.53
CA PHE A 40 6.92 -22.00 15.59
C PHE A 40 7.10 -23.37 16.28
N THR A 41 6.23 -23.74 17.20
CA THR A 41 6.35 -25.01 17.98
C THR A 41 5.47 -26.14 17.45
N GLY A 42 4.54 -25.85 16.52
CA GLY A 42 3.65 -26.84 15.92
C GLY A 42 2.58 -27.43 16.85
N LYS A 43 2.35 -26.81 18.02
CA LYS A 43 1.35 -27.29 19.00
C LYS A 43 0.03 -26.53 18.87
N ASP A 44 -1.11 -27.27 18.94
CA ASP A 44 -2.45 -26.69 18.81
C ASP A 44 -2.91 -25.85 20.00
N VAL A 45 -3.58 -24.70 19.79
CA VAL A 45 -4.10 -23.77 20.79
C VAL A 45 -5.61 -23.79 20.76
N ASP A 46 -6.21 -23.99 21.89
CA ASP A 46 -7.64 -23.92 22.10
C ASP A 46 -8.08 -22.45 22.20
N TYR A 47 -8.98 -22.02 21.29
CA TYR A 47 -9.50 -20.66 21.19
C TYR A 47 -10.85 -20.48 21.91
N SER A 48 -11.33 -21.49 22.67
CA SER A 48 -12.69 -21.49 23.22
C SER A 48 -12.95 -20.53 24.38
N THR A 49 -11.96 -19.79 24.89
CA THR A 49 -12.09 -19.04 26.15
C THR A 49 -11.88 -17.52 26.07
N SER A 50 -11.83 -16.89 24.91
CA SER A 50 -11.67 -15.44 24.81
C SER A 50 -12.77 -14.76 23.97
N SER A 51 -13.93 -14.55 24.60
CA SER A 51 -15.00 -13.70 24.07
C SER A 51 -14.68 -12.22 24.35
N GLY A 52 -14.31 -11.46 23.32
CA GLY A 52 -14.19 -10.01 23.38
C GLY A 52 -14.81 -9.40 22.14
N ILE A 53 -16.08 -8.98 22.24
CA ILE A 53 -16.81 -8.25 21.21
C ILE A 53 -16.22 -6.84 21.09
N ILE A 54 -15.87 -6.42 19.88
CA ILE A 54 -15.42 -5.06 19.57
C ILE A 54 -16.64 -4.19 19.34
N PRO A 55 -16.81 -3.02 19.98
CA PRO A 55 -17.86 -2.08 19.64
C PRO A 55 -17.65 -1.53 18.22
N GLU A 56 -18.73 -1.43 17.46
CA GLU A 56 -18.80 -1.09 16.02
C GLU A 56 -18.29 0.32 15.62
N ASN A 57 -17.83 1.15 16.56
CA ASN A 57 -17.52 2.56 16.28
C ASN A 57 -16.03 2.96 16.39
N ASP A 58 -15.11 2.01 16.50
CA ASP A 58 -13.69 2.37 16.60
C ASP A 58 -12.91 1.91 15.35
N THR A 59 -13.02 2.70 14.30
CA THR A 59 -12.26 2.54 13.03
C THR A 59 -10.78 2.91 13.16
N ILE A 60 -10.21 2.87 14.36
CA ILE A 60 -8.80 3.20 14.55
C ILE A 60 -8.00 1.92 14.70
N PRO A 61 -7.19 1.62 13.67
CA PRO A 61 -6.35 0.42 13.68
C PRO A 61 -5.25 0.52 14.74
N LEU A 62 -4.61 -0.60 15.00
CA LEU A 62 -3.42 -0.89 15.80
C LEU A 62 -2.43 0.26 16.08
N SER A 63 -2.46 1.36 15.34
CA SER A 63 -1.54 2.49 15.43
C SER A 63 -1.59 3.28 16.74
N ILE A 64 -2.69 3.22 17.51
CA ILE A 64 -2.77 3.98 18.78
C ILE A 64 -2.03 3.27 19.89
N ARG A 65 -1.99 1.95 19.87
CA ARG A 65 -1.21 1.20 20.87
C ARG A 65 0.27 1.07 20.52
N GLN A 66 0.65 1.34 19.27
CA GLN A 66 2.06 1.48 18.89
C GLN A 66 2.75 2.65 19.61
N ALA A 67 2.04 3.74 19.88
CA ALA A 67 2.56 4.82 20.74
C ALA A 67 2.76 4.35 22.18
N ASP A 68 1.91 3.46 22.69
CA ASP A 68 2.01 2.91 24.05
C ASP A 68 3.11 1.85 24.13
N VAL A 69 3.29 1.04 23.09
CA VAL A 69 4.41 0.09 22.97
C VAL A 69 5.72 0.85 22.75
N ALA A 70 5.75 1.88 21.90
CA ALA A 70 6.91 2.75 21.73
C ALA A 70 7.26 3.49 23.03
N ASN A 71 6.27 3.96 23.80
CA ASN A 71 6.49 4.54 25.12
C ASN A 71 6.99 3.53 26.14
N ARG A 72 6.48 2.29 26.14
CA ARG A 72 6.93 1.23 27.04
C ARG A 72 8.31 0.69 26.69
N LEU A 73 8.64 0.61 25.39
CA LEU A 73 9.98 0.24 24.91
C LEU A 73 10.98 1.38 25.15
N SER A 74 10.56 2.64 25.05
CA SER A 74 11.42 3.79 25.37
C SER A 74 11.71 3.95 26.86
N MET A 75 10.90 3.35 27.73
CA MET A 75 11.08 3.43 29.19
C MET A 75 12.08 2.41 29.77
N ARG A 76 12.61 1.49 28.95
CA ARG A 76 13.56 0.47 29.45
C ARG A 76 14.76 0.33 28.54
N TYR A 77 15.65 1.29 28.60
CA TYR A 77 17.03 1.13 28.12
C TYR A 77 17.93 0.75 29.31
N PRO A 78 18.19 -0.54 29.57
CA PRO A 78 19.09 -0.93 30.68
C PRO A 78 20.56 -0.59 30.38
N PHE A 79 20.90 -0.14 29.15
CA PHE A 79 22.26 0.18 28.74
C PHE A 79 22.51 1.66 28.44
N ARG A 80 21.55 2.54 28.63
CA ARG A 80 21.92 3.94 28.84
C ARG A 80 22.70 3.96 30.14
N SER A 81 24.00 4.28 30.08
CA SER A 81 24.88 4.40 31.23
C SER A 81 24.09 4.99 32.41
N ASN A 82 24.38 4.53 33.66
CA ASN A 82 23.77 5.05 34.88
C ASN A 82 23.88 6.58 35.06
N ASN A 83 24.47 7.30 34.11
CA ASN A 83 24.56 8.75 34.00
C ASN A 83 23.44 9.35 33.12
N ALA A 84 22.42 8.58 32.71
CA ALA A 84 21.31 9.12 31.90
C ALA A 84 20.39 10.09 32.71
N ASP A 85 20.52 10.14 34.02
CA ASP A 85 19.80 11.10 34.87
C ASP A 85 20.55 12.43 35.06
N GLU A 86 21.77 12.57 34.58
CA GLU A 86 22.37 13.90 34.41
C GLU A 86 21.66 14.61 33.24
N VAL A 87 20.69 15.45 33.59
CA VAL A 87 20.10 16.45 32.68
C VAL A 87 21.23 17.38 32.27
N ARG A 88 21.92 17.06 31.17
CA ARG A 88 22.86 18.01 30.54
C ARG A 88 22.02 19.14 30.02
N GLU A 89 22.28 20.36 30.49
CA GLU A 89 21.58 21.57 30.06
C GLU A 89 21.76 21.87 28.57
N GLN A 90 22.77 21.29 27.91
CA GLN A 90 23.09 21.54 26.51
C GLN A 90 23.41 20.23 25.74
N PRO A 91 22.92 20.07 24.49
CA PRO A 91 23.29 18.94 23.63
C PRO A 91 24.77 19.02 23.21
N VAL A 92 25.40 17.87 23.06
CA VAL A 92 26.80 17.74 22.62
C VAL A 92 26.86 17.55 21.10
N TYR A 93 27.56 18.44 20.43
CA TYR A 93 27.79 18.41 19.00
C TYR A 93 29.25 18.07 18.71
N LEU A 94 29.48 17.16 17.77
CA LEU A 94 30.81 16.81 17.30
C LEU A 94 30.90 16.97 15.77
N ASN A 95 32.00 17.52 15.28
CA ASN A 95 32.29 17.63 13.86
C ASN A 95 33.65 16.98 13.61
N VAL A 96 33.67 15.95 12.79
CA VAL A 96 34.88 15.18 12.47
C VAL A 96 35.15 15.17 10.97
N THR A 97 36.42 15.09 10.61
CA THR A 97 36.86 14.93 9.22
C THR A 97 37.78 13.72 9.12
N THR A 98 37.37 12.76 8.30
CA THR A 98 38.20 11.62 7.91
C THR A 98 39.04 11.98 6.70
N THR A 99 40.27 11.51 6.65
CA THR A 99 41.18 11.66 5.49
C THR A 99 41.29 10.36 4.69
N ALA A 100 40.82 9.24 5.28
CA ALA A 100 40.65 7.96 4.64
C ALA A 100 39.43 7.24 5.25
N ALA A 101 38.78 6.41 4.45
CA ALA A 101 37.67 5.61 4.91
C ALA A 101 38.10 4.59 5.98
N GLY A 102 37.26 4.32 6.98
CA GLY A 102 37.54 3.45 8.12
C GLY A 102 38.14 4.16 9.32
N GLN A 103 38.31 5.48 9.26
CA GLN A 103 38.94 6.25 10.35
C GLN A 103 37.97 6.82 11.37
N LEU A 104 36.65 6.71 11.16
CA LEU A 104 35.68 7.39 12.03
C LEU A 104 35.80 6.98 13.49
N ALA A 105 36.01 5.71 13.77
CA ALA A 105 36.16 5.20 15.14
C ALA A 105 37.36 5.85 15.85
N GLU A 106 38.49 6.00 15.16
CA GLU A 106 39.68 6.68 15.70
C GLU A 106 39.41 8.17 15.96
N LYS A 107 38.68 8.84 15.05
CA LYS A 107 38.42 10.27 15.12
C LYS A 107 37.43 10.67 16.19
N VAL A 108 36.42 9.82 16.46
CA VAL A 108 35.40 10.10 17.48
C VAL A 108 35.81 9.54 18.85
N GLY A 109 36.66 8.50 18.90
CA GLY A 109 37.11 7.87 20.14
C GLY A 109 35.94 7.39 21.00
N ASP A 110 36.12 7.38 22.32
CA ASP A 110 35.10 6.98 23.30
C ASP A 110 33.95 7.99 23.41
N ASP A 111 34.10 9.18 22.84
CA ASP A 111 33.10 10.26 22.90
C ASP A 111 31.83 9.95 22.11
N ILE A 112 31.86 9.02 21.16
CA ILE A 112 30.71 8.67 20.31
C ILE A 112 29.44 8.39 21.13
N ASN A 113 29.56 7.79 22.32
CA ASN A 113 28.43 7.45 23.18
C ASN A 113 27.84 8.68 23.91
N ASN A 114 28.58 9.78 23.97
CA ASN A 114 28.20 11.01 24.66
C ASN A 114 27.70 12.11 23.72
N VAL A 115 27.79 11.91 22.40
CA VAL A 115 27.43 12.88 21.37
C VAL A 115 25.94 12.74 21.03
N ASP A 116 25.22 13.86 20.96
CA ASP A 116 23.82 13.91 20.53
C ASP A 116 23.69 14.14 19.01
N SER A 117 24.66 14.88 18.40
CA SER A 117 24.69 15.17 16.97
C SER A 117 26.11 15.09 16.42
N LEU A 118 26.29 14.35 15.34
CA LEU A 118 27.57 14.14 14.68
C LEU A 118 27.53 14.64 13.22
N ILE A 119 28.50 15.49 12.86
CA ILE A 119 28.79 15.86 11.48
C ILE A 119 30.04 15.10 11.06
N VAL A 120 29.95 14.40 9.94
CA VAL A 120 31.08 13.67 9.34
C VAL A 120 31.42 14.27 7.98
N ASN A 121 32.67 14.61 7.76
CA ASN A 121 33.19 15.08 6.48
C ASN A 121 34.25 14.08 5.98
N GLY A 122 34.42 14.00 4.65
CA GLY A 122 35.42 13.14 4.01
C GLY A 122 34.93 11.68 3.81
N PRO A 123 35.87 10.79 3.40
CA PRO A 123 35.54 9.43 3.00
C PRO A 123 35.11 8.54 4.17
N ILE A 124 34.03 7.77 3.98
CA ILE A 124 33.52 6.77 4.91
C ILE A 124 33.13 5.47 4.20
N ASN A 125 33.24 4.35 4.90
CA ASN A 125 32.90 3.01 4.41
C ASN A 125 32.09 2.20 5.43
N ASP A 126 31.90 0.90 5.20
CA ASP A 126 31.10 -0.02 6.02
C ASP A 126 31.55 -0.04 7.48
N THR A 127 32.86 0.08 7.75
CA THR A 127 33.40 0.10 9.12
C THR A 127 32.96 1.36 9.86
N ASP A 128 32.90 2.49 9.16
CA ASP A 128 32.46 3.76 9.72
C ASP A 128 30.95 3.73 10.01
N PHE A 129 30.14 3.06 9.17
CA PHE A 129 28.73 2.83 9.47
C PHE A 129 28.51 1.98 10.73
N TYR A 130 29.42 1.05 11.04
CA TYR A 130 29.35 0.34 12.32
C TYR A 130 29.57 1.29 13.51
N THR A 131 30.48 2.22 13.41
CA THR A 131 30.73 3.25 14.43
C THR A 131 29.50 4.15 14.62
N LEU A 132 28.89 4.61 13.53
CA LEU A 132 27.66 5.40 13.56
C LEU A 132 26.51 4.64 14.23
N TRP A 133 26.29 3.37 13.84
CA TRP A 133 25.31 2.51 14.47
C TRP A 133 25.56 2.33 15.97
N SER A 134 26.80 2.06 16.37
CA SER A 134 27.19 1.90 17.77
C SER A 134 26.82 3.13 18.61
N GLY A 135 27.13 4.33 18.11
CA GLY A 135 26.76 5.59 18.77
C GLY A 135 25.26 5.80 18.91
N THR A 136 24.45 5.30 17.92
CA THR A 136 22.98 5.39 18.00
C THR A 136 22.35 4.32 18.88
N PHE A 137 23.01 3.17 19.07
CA PHE A 137 22.49 2.03 19.83
C PHE A 137 22.94 2.06 21.28
N TYR A 138 24.23 2.20 21.55
CA TYR A 138 24.80 2.23 22.89
C TYR A 138 24.88 3.63 23.49
N GLY A 139 24.89 4.67 22.65
CA GLY A 139 25.07 6.05 23.03
C GLY A 139 23.82 6.92 22.88
N ARG A 140 24.06 8.22 22.77
CA ARG A 140 23.05 9.28 22.68
C ARG A 140 22.86 9.82 21.26
N LEU A 141 23.67 9.34 20.30
CA LEU A 141 23.67 9.86 18.93
C LEU A 141 22.31 9.71 18.29
N SER A 142 21.68 10.83 17.97
CA SER A 142 20.33 10.86 17.42
C SER A 142 20.23 11.66 16.10
N VAL A 143 21.25 12.46 15.79
CA VAL A 143 21.34 13.22 14.55
C VAL A 143 22.69 12.97 13.89
N ILE A 144 22.67 12.53 12.64
CA ILE A 144 23.86 12.29 11.82
C ILE A 144 23.76 13.17 10.57
N ASN A 145 24.79 13.99 10.34
CA ASN A 145 24.92 14.78 9.13
C ASN A 145 26.11 14.28 8.32
N LEU A 146 25.83 13.70 7.15
CA LEU A 146 26.79 13.20 6.18
C LEU A 146 26.86 14.08 4.92
N GLU A 147 26.32 15.30 4.96
CA GLU A 147 26.22 16.18 3.78
C GLU A 147 27.54 16.37 3.05
N ASN A 148 28.65 16.45 3.80
CA ASN A 148 29.99 16.58 3.27
C ASN A 148 30.82 15.28 3.33
N ALA A 149 30.17 14.15 3.59
CA ALA A 149 30.85 12.85 3.57
C ALA A 149 30.92 12.29 2.15
N GLU A 150 31.95 11.54 1.85
CA GLU A 150 32.07 10.73 0.65
C GLU A 150 31.86 9.28 1.00
N ILE A 151 30.65 8.77 0.73
CA ILE A 151 30.34 7.35 0.94
C ILE A 151 31.00 6.54 -0.18
N ILE A 152 31.93 5.67 0.16
CA ILE A 152 32.68 4.86 -0.81
C ILE A 152 31.67 4.06 -1.68
N ASN A 153 31.86 4.12 -2.98
CA ASN A 153 30.95 3.55 -4.00
C ASN A 153 29.54 4.19 -4.04
N GLY A 154 29.25 5.19 -3.24
CA GLY A 154 27.93 5.81 -3.15
C GLY A 154 26.85 4.87 -2.62
N VAL A 155 27.18 3.92 -1.74
CA VAL A 155 26.27 2.89 -1.24
C VAL A 155 26.25 2.90 0.29
N ILE A 156 25.06 3.11 0.89
CA ILE A 156 24.87 2.78 2.30
C ILE A 156 24.80 1.25 2.41
N PRO A 157 25.62 0.63 3.26
CA PRO A 157 25.69 -0.83 3.31
C PRO A 157 24.40 -1.49 3.77
N GLU A 158 24.22 -2.74 3.39
CA GLU A 158 23.16 -3.60 3.93
C GLU A 158 23.23 -3.63 5.46
N TRP A 159 22.07 -3.51 6.12
CA TRP A 159 21.95 -3.52 7.59
C TRP A 159 22.75 -2.41 8.32
N ALA A 160 23.03 -1.28 7.66
CA ALA A 160 23.85 -0.22 8.24
C ALA A 160 23.40 0.22 9.64
N PHE A 161 22.09 0.42 9.84
CA PHE A 161 21.50 0.82 11.13
C PHE A 161 20.52 -0.22 11.70
N CYS A 162 20.47 -1.42 11.15
CA CYS A 162 19.70 -2.53 11.68
C CYS A 162 20.61 -3.73 11.86
N ARG A 163 21.07 -4.00 13.06
CA ARG A 163 21.98 -5.10 13.39
C ARG A 163 21.31 -6.10 14.31
N PRO A 164 20.51 -7.00 13.74
CA PRO A 164 19.62 -7.86 14.53
C PRO A 164 20.33 -8.75 15.55
N LYS A 165 21.55 -9.17 15.25
CA LYS A 165 22.33 -10.02 16.15
C LYS A 165 22.77 -9.27 17.41
N GLU A 166 23.07 -8.00 17.24
CA GLU A 166 23.55 -7.10 18.27
C GLU A 166 22.42 -6.40 19.01
N GLN A 167 21.29 -6.16 18.34
CA GLN A 167 20.13 -5.47 18.90
C GLN A 167 19.19 -6.38 19.71
N VAL A 168 19.37 -7.70 19.67
CA VAL A 168 18.58 -8.63 20.48
C VAL A 168 19.32 -8.95 21.78
N ILE A 169 18.80 -8.42 22.88
CA ILE A 169 19.34 -8.65 24.23
C ILE A 169 18.22 -9.30 25.06
N ASP A 170 18.52 -10.41 25.72
CA ASP A 170 17.55 -11.18 26.51
C ASP A 170 16.24 -11.54 25.79
N GLY A 171 16.30 -11.65 24.46
CA GLY A 171 15.14 -11.97 23.62
C GLY A 171 14.29 -10.78 23.20
N TYR A 172 14.67 -9.55 23.55
CA TYR A 172 14.02 -8.31 23.13
C TYR A 172 14.85 -7.59 22.07
N ILE A 173 14.16 -7.02 21.07
CA ILE A 173 14.78 -6.12 20.09
C ILE A 173 14.73 -4.71 20.65
N TYR A 174 15.89 -4.06 20.69
CA TYR A 174 16.01 -2.69 21.16
C TYR A 174 16.06 -1.73 19.99
N SER A 175 15.26 -0.66 20.08
CA SER A 175 15.26 0.45 19.16
C SER A 175 16.55 1.25 19.24
N ILE A 176 16.98 1.81 18.11
CA ILE A 176 18.11 2.74 18.05
C ILE A 176 17.66 4.19 18.21
N GLY A 177 18.56 5.04 18.73
CA GLY A 177 18.26 6.44 19.03
C GLY A 177 18.18 7.37 17.81
N LEU A 178 18.49 6.91 16.60
CA LEU A 178 18.58 7.73 15.39
C LEU A 178 17.24 8.39 15.04
N ARG A 179 17.22 9.73 15.02
CA ARG A 179 16.03 10.54 14.68
C ARG A 179 16.14 11.25 13.35
N ARG A 180 17.35 11.57 12.94
CA ARG A 180 17.61 12.29 11.70
C ARG A 180 18.93 11.86 11.09
N ILE A 181 18.93 11.64 9.79
CA ILE A 181 20.14 11.49 9.00
C ILE A 181 20.04 12.38 7.75
N ILE A 182 21.15 13.05 7.43
CA ILE A 182 21.30 13.83 6.21
C ILE A 182 22.31 13.11 5.33
N PHE A 183 21.86 12.66 4.17
CA PHE A 183 22.68 11.97 3.17
C PHE A 183 23.44 12.96 2.29
N PRO A 184 24.65 12.60 1.84
CA PRO A 184 25.43 13.42 0.93
C PRO A 184 24.93 13.32 -0.51
N GLU A 185 25.23 14.33 -1.33
CA GLU A 185 25.22 14.18 -2.77
C GLU A 185 26.30 13.15 -3.19
N GLY A 186 26.02 12.37 -4.25
CA GLY A 186 26.85 11.23 -4.64
C GLY A 186 26.38 9.88 -4.06
N LEU A 187 25.43 9.89 -3.10
CA LEU A 187 24.75 8.65 -2.66
C LEU A 187 23.87 8.13 -3.79
N LYS A 188 24.11 6.88 -4.23
CA LYS A 188 23.37 6.20 -5.31
C LYS A 188 22.40 5.15 -4.83
N VAL A 189 22.76 4.45 -3.76
CA VAL A 189 22.03 3.29 -3.28
C VAL A 189 21.87 3.33 -1.76
N ILE A 190 20.64 3.14 -1.29
CA ILE A 190 20.38 2.80 0.12
C ILE A 190 20.20 1.29 0.16
N GLY A 191 21.14 0.60 0.82
CA GLY A 191 21.23 -0.84 0.80
C GLY A 191 20.10 -1.54 1.55
N LYS A 192 19.96 -2.82 1.30
CA LYS A 192 18.94 -3.70 1.86
C LYS A 192 18.89 -3.61 3.39
N SER A 193 17.69 -3.41 3.92
CA SER A 193 17.46 -3.32 5.37
C SER A 193 18.32 -2.28 6.11
N ALA A 194 18.90 -1.28 5.42
CA ALA A 194 19.84 -0.34 6.02
C ALA A 194 19.27 0.39 7.23
N PHE A 195 17.98 0.72 7.21
CA PHE A 195 17.24 1.39 8.29
C PHE A 195 16.04 0.57 8.76
N ASN A 196 16.03 -0.74 8.52
CA ASN A 196 14.93 -1.58 8.95
C ASN A 196 14.77 -1.51 10.46
N PHE A 197 13.54 -1.28 10.93
CA PHE A 197 13.23 -1.16 12.37
C PHE A 197 13.95 0.02 13.08
N VAL A 198 14.29 1.08 12.34
CA VAL A 198 14.74 2.35 12.92
C VAL A 198 13.52 3.19 13.25
N ASP A 199 12.79 2.76 14.25
CA ASP A 199 11.45 3.26 14.62
C ASP A 199 11.43 4.72 15.06
N ASN A 200 12.55 5.26 15.57
CA ASN A 200 12.71 6.66 15.95
C ASN A 200 13.09 7.60 14.79
N LEU A 201 13.40 7.06 13.60
CA LEU A 201 13.80 7.88 12.44
C LEU A 201 12.63 8.75 11.98
N LYS A 202 12.82 10.09 12.02
CA LYS A 202 11.80 11.06 11.67
C LYS A 202 12.03 11.76 10.34
N TYR A 203 13.29 12.00 9.99
CA TYR A 203 13.63 12.82 8.84
C TYR A 203 14.85 12.25 8.10
N ILE A 204 14.70 12.17 6.78
CA ILE A 204 15.75 11.92 5.80
C ILE A 204 15.63 12.98 4.70
N ASN A 205 16.72 13.30 4.00
CA ASN A 205 16.66 13.91 2.68
C ASN A 205 16.76 12.83 1.61
N ILE A 206 16.42 13.19 0.38
CA ILE A 206 16.62 12.36 -0.81
C ILE A 206 17.62 13.09 -1.69
N PRO A 207 18.87 12.62 -1.81
CA PRO A 207 19.89 13.24 -2.66
C PRO A 207 19.53 13.18 -4.14
N THR A 208 19.97 14.15 -4.92
CA THR A 208 19.71 14.19 -6.38
C THR A 208 20.39 13.07 -7.16
N SER A 209 21.40 12.45 -6.57
CA SER A 209 22.16 11.32 -7.12
C SER A 209 21.56 9.94 -6.85
N LEU A 210 20.49 9.85 -6.03
CA LEU A 210 19.92 8.58 -5.61
C LEU A 210 19.26 7.83 -6.79
N GLN A 211 19.64 6.57 -6.97
CA GLN A 211 19.18 5.72 -8.08
C GLN A 211 18.22 4.62 -7.65
N ARG A 212 18.43 4.05 -6.46
CA ARG A 212 17.54 2.99 -5.93
C ARG A 212 17.56 2.92 -4.42
N ILE A 213 16.46 2.39 -3.89
CA ILE A 213 16.30 1.98 -2.50
C ILE A 213 16.03 0.49 -2.50
N GLU A 214 16.91 -0.27 -1.87
CA GLU A 214 16.85 -1.73 -1.85
C GLU A 214 15.82 -2.27 -0.85
N SER A 215 15.60 -3.60 -0.91
CA SER A 215 14.54 -4.27 -0.16
C SER A 215 14.58 -3.98 1.32
N SER A 216 13.42 -3.64 1.88
CA SER A 216 13.21 -3.38 3.32
C SER A 216 14.03 -2.23 3.91
N ALA A 217 14.59 -1.35 3.08
CA ALA A 217 15.54 -0.32 3.55
C ALA A 217 14.98 0.54 4.69
N PHE A 218 13.70 0.92 4.66
CA PHE A 218 13.02 1.71 5.71
C PHE A 218 11.80 0.99 6.29
N THR A 219 11.73 -0.35 6.19
CA THR A 219 10.64 -1.11 6.81
C THR A 219 10.55 -0.81 8.30
N LEU A 220 9.31 -0.57 8.81
CA LEU A 220 9.04 -0.27 10.22
C LEU A 220 9.69 1.02 10.76
N CYS A 221 10.02 1.97 9.90
CA CYS A 221 10.38 3.34 10.31
C CYS A 221 9.10 4.12 10.67
N TRP A 222 8.44 3.74 11.76
CA TRP A 222 7.09 4.21 12.11
C TRP A 222 6.95 5.72 12.22
N LEU A 223 8.00 6.42 12.68
CA LEU A 223 7.99 7.86 12.90
C LEU A 223 8.49 8.69 11.71
N LEU A 224 8.81 8.05 10.57
CA LEU A 224 9.31 8.76 9.39
C LEU A 224 8.25 9.72 8.85
N LYS A 225 8.62 11.03 8.75
CA LYS A 225 7.71 12.13 8.42
C LYS A 225 8.12 12.96 7.21
N THR A 226 9.13 12.51 6.45
CA THR A 226 9.57 13.23 5.24
C THR A 226 8.40 13.43 4.30
N ASN A 227 8.03 14.69 4.06
CA ASN A 227 6.89 15.07 3.22
C ASN A 227 7.13 16.44 2.57
N PRO A 228 7.02 16.58 1.25
CA PRO A 228 6.82 15.50 0.28
C PRO A 228 8.04 14.56 0.18
N LEU A 229 7.81 13.31 -0.17
CA LEU A 229 8.87 12.37 -0.54
C LEU A 229 9.08 12.48 -2.06
N VAL A 230 10.12 13.21 -2.47
CA VAL A 230 10.40 13.51 -3.87
C VAL A 230 11.64 12.75 -4.31
N PHE A 231 11.48 11.86 -5.30
CA PHE A 231 12.60 11.14 -5.89
C PHE A 231 13.17 11.88 -7.10
N PRO A 232 14.50 11.93 -7.26
CA PRO A 232 15.15 12.66 -8.33
C PRO A 232 15.03 11.95 -9.69
N GLU A 233 15.23 12.69 -10.77
CA GLU A 233 15.48 12.07 -12.08
C GLU A 233 16.75 11.21 -12.01
N GLY A 234 16.69 10.01 -12.61
CA GLY A 234 17.71 8.98 -12.45
C GLY A 234 17.41 7.94 -11.35
N PHE A 235 16.36 8.18 -10.52
CA PHE A 235 15.87 7.16 -9.61
C PHE A 235 15.04 6.13 -10.39
N GLU A 236 15.44 4.87 -10.35
CA GLU A 236 14.90 3.83 -11.23
C GLU A 236 14.06 2.78 -10.49
N LYS A 237 14.40 2.50 -9.22
CA LYS A 237 13.82 1.36 -8.53
C LYS A 237 13.58 1.60 -7.05
N LEU A 238 12.33 1.30 -6.64
CA LEU A 238 11.94 1.17 -5.25
C LEU A 238 11.63 -0.31 -4.99
N GLU A 239 12.51 -1.00 -4.27
CA GLU A 239 12.41 -2.45 -4.09
C GLU A 239 11.37 -2.85 -3.05
N GLU A 240 11.21 -4.18 -2.89
CA GLU A 240 10.24 -4.81 -2.00
C GLU A 240 10.32 -4.25 -0.57
N ARG A 241 9.16 -3.90 0.02
CA ARG A 241 9.03 -3.41 1.41
C ARG A 241 9.83 -2.14 1.75
N ALA A 242 10.27 -1.37 0.75
CA ALA A 242 11.17 -0.24 1.01
C ALA A 242 10.66 0.72 2.09
N PHE A 243 9.37 1.07 2.12
CA PHE A 243 8.71 1.92 3.14
C PHE A 243 7.52 1.21 3.81
N MET A 244 7.57 -0.11 3.91
CA MET A 244 6.51 -0.88 4.57
C MET A 244 6.33 -0.46 6.03
N ASN A 245 5.07 -0.23 6.45
CA ASN A 245 4.73 0.16 7.82
C ASN A 245 5.36 1.48 8.30
N CYS A 246 5.65 2.42 7.39
CA CYS A 246 6.03 3.79 7.76
C CYS A 246 4.78 4.60 8.15
N SER A 247 4.26 4.36 9.37
CA SER A 247 2.92 4.82 9.80
C SER A 247 2.77 6.33 9.90
N GLU A 248 3.85 7.11 9.98
CA GLU A 248 3.80 8.57 9.99
C GLU A 248 4.24 9.20 8.66
N LEU A 249 4.60 8.38 7.65
CA LEU A 249 4.88 8.85 6.29
C LEU A 249 3.54 9.24 5.63
N LYS A 250 3.25 10.53 5.65
CA LYS A 250 2.00 11.16 5.17
C LYS A 250 2.28 12.03 3.96
N GLY A 251 1.21 12.40 3.24
CA GLY A 251 1.29 13.36 2.16
C GLY A 251 1.67 12.75 0.82
N SER A 252 2.38 13.50 0.01
CA SER A 252 2.63 13.15 -1.39
C SER A 252 3.96 12.43 -1.60
N VAL A 253 3.94 11.46 -2.50
CA VAL A 253 5.12 10.85 -3.11
C VAL A 253 5.20 11.33 -4.54
N VAL A 254 6.37 11.81 -4.96
CA VAL A 254 6.62 12.27 -6.32
C VAL A 254 7.69 11.37 -6.94
N LEU A 255 7.27 10.59 -7.93
CA LEU A 255 8.15 9.69 -8.68
C LEU A 255 8.66 10.39 -9.94
N PRO A 256 9.93 10.20 -10.31
CA PRO A 256 10.52 10.76 -11.53
C PRO A 256 10.05 10.01 -12.78
N SER A 257 10.35 10.57 -13.95
CA SER A 257 10.05 9.90 -15.24
C SER A 257 10.88 8.63 -15.47
N THR A 258 12.00 8.50 -14.75
CA THR A 258 12.95 7.38 -14.87
C THR A 258 12.59 6.15 -14.05
N ILE A 259 11.59 6.24 -13.16
CA ILE A 259 11.17 5.08 -12.36
C ILE A 259 10.67 3.94 -13.25
N LYS A 260 11.14 2.72 -12.97
CA LYS A 260 10.77 1.50 -13.68
C LYS A 260 9.92 0.56 -12.84
N GLU A 261 10.22 0.46 -11.55
CA GLU A 261 9.61 -0.54 -10.69
C GLU A 261 9.26 0.01 -9.31
N ILE A 262 8.06 -0.33 -8.84
CA ILE A 262 7.64 -0.22 -7.46
C ILE A 262 7.42 -1.64 -6.94
N GLY A 263 8.31 -2.11 -6.08
CA GLY A 263 8.33 -3.47 -5.59
C GLY A 263 7.13 -3.83 -4.70
N ALA A 264 6.99 -5.13 -4.43
CA ALA A 264 5.93 -5.64 -3.56
C ALA A 264 5.98 -4.97 -2.17
N LEU A 265 4.79 -4.65 -1.60
CA LEU A 265 4.66 -4.07 -0.26
C LEU A 265 5.43 -2.74 -0.07
N ALA A 266 5.84 -2.06 -1.14
CA ALA A 266 6.75 -0.91 -1.06
C ALA A 266 6.24 0.20 -0.12
N PHE A 267 4.95 0.50 -0.12
CA PHE A 267 4.28 1.46 0.77
C PHE A 267 3.16 0.82 1.62
N TYR A 268 3.20 -0.51 1.79
CA TYR A 268 2.20 -1.23 2.57
C TYR A 268 1.99 -0.58 3.96
N SER A 269 0.73 -0.26 4.29
CA SER A 269 0.36 0.39 5.56
C SER A 269 1.12 1.70 5.87
N SER A 270 1.63 2.39 4.87
CA SER A 270 2.05 3.79 5.01
C SER A 270 0.81 4.71 4.92
N LYS A 271 0.97 5.99 5.31
CA LYS A 271 -0.17 6.94 5.28
C LYS A 271 -0.08 7.94 4.13
N ILE A 272 0.59 7.59 3.05
CA ILE A 272 0.66 8.46 1.86
C ILE A 272 -0.74 8.71 1.30
N THR A 273 -0.96 9.94 0.83
CA THR A 273 -2.27 10.41 0.37
C THR A 273 -2.34 10.68 -1.12
N SER A 274 -1.19 10.77 -1.78
CA SER A 274 -1.11 10.92 -3.24
C SER A 274 0.23 10.41 -3.78
N ILE A 275 0.21 9.96 -5.01
CA ILE A 275 1.38 9.51 -5.77
C ILE A 275 1.07 9.70 -7.26
N ASN A 276 2.09 10.00 -8.07
CA ASN A 276 1.97 9.99 -9.54
C ASN A 276 2.43 8.63 -10.11
N PHE A 277 1.92 8.30 -11.30
CA PHE A 277 2.28 7.11 -12.05
C PHE A 277 2.87 7.53 -13.41
N PRO A 278 4.20 7.72 -13.50
CA PRO A 278 4.84 8.15 -14.74
C PRO A 278 4.72 7.13 -15.87
N GLU A 279 4.79 7.59 -17.13
CA GLU A 279 4.71 6.73 -18.32
C GLU A 279 5.86 5.69 -18.39
N GLY A 280 7.00 6.00 -17.77
CA GLY A 280 8.15 5.10 -17.70
C GLY A 280 8.00 3.93 -16.72
N LEU A 281 6.96 3.93 -15.86
CA LEU A 281 6.75 2.89 -14.87
C LEU A 281 6.28 1.59 -15.54
N GLU A 282 7.03 0.51 -15.34
CA GLU A 282 6.83 -0.77 -15.99
C GLU A 282 6.12 -1.80 -15.11
N GLU A 283 6.37 -1.75 -13.78
CA GLU A 283 5.82 -2.75 -12.87
C GLU A 283 5.42 -2.16 -11.51
N ILE A 284 4.27 -2.62 -11.00
CA ILE A 284 3.82 -2.41 -9.62
C ILE A 284 3.59 -3.79 -8.97
N GLY A 285 4.33 -4.05 -7.89
CA GLY A 285 4.33 -5.32 -7.20
C GLY A 285 3.11 -5.56 -6.32
N ASN A 286 3.04 -6.78 -5.79
CA ASN A 286 2.00 -7.26 -4.88
C ASN A 286 1.82 -6.31 -3.69
N GLU A 287 0.58 -5.94 -3.38
CA GLU A 287 0.22 -5.11 -2.21
C GLU A 287 1.01 -3.79 -2.07
N ALA A 288 1.55 -3.25 -3.17
CA ALA A 288 2.48 -2.11 -3.12
C ALA A 288 1.93 -0.90 -2.36
N PHE A 289 0.63 -0.63 -2.47
CA PHE A 289 -0.06 0.50 -1.84
C PHE A 289 -1.20 0.07 -0.91
N ARG A 290 -1.22 -1.19 -0.49
CA ARG A 290 -2.28 -1.68 0.39
C ARG A 290 -2.28 -0.93 1.71
N GLY A 291 -3.46 -0.49 2.15
CA GLY A 291 -3.64 0.21 3.43
C GLY A 291 -3.09 1.63 3.49
N CYS A 292 -2.83 2.27 2.34
CA CYS A 292 -2.52 3.69 2.25
C CYS A 292 -3.74 4.57 2.53
N ARG A 293 -3.63 5.90 2.29
CA ARG A 293 -4.69 6.87 2.60
C ARG A 293 -5.07 7.72 1.39
N PHE A 294 -5.03 7.14 0.21
CA PHE A 294 -5.47 7.82 -1.00
C PHE A 294 -6.95 8.22 -0.90
N LYS A 295 -7.28 9.40 -1.42
CA LYS A 295 -8.64 9.80 -1.72
C LYS A 295 -8.96 9.62 -3.20
N GLU A 296 -8.02 9.97 -4.04
CA GLU A 296 -8.11 9.84 -5.48
C GLU A 296 -6.82 9.26 -6.03
N VAL A 297 -6.94 8.39 -7.02
CA VAL A 297 -5.83 7.80 -7.77
C VAL A 297 -6.13 7.94 -9.25
N VAL A 298 -5.15 8.40 -10.02
CA VAL A 298 -5.26 8.51 -11.49
C VAL A 298 -4.08 7.77 -12.11
N ILE A 299 -4.38 6.75 -12.89
CA ILE A 299 -3.40 5.95 -13.62
C ILE A 299 -3.75 6.06 -15.10
N SER A 300 -2.84 6.65 -15.87
CA SER A 300 -2.98 6.81 -17.32
C SER A 300 -2.06 5.92 -18.14
N ASN A 301 -1.06 5.29 -17.52
CA ASN A 301 -0.13 4.40 -18.19
C ASN A 301 -0.76 3.00 -18.36
N PRO A 302 -1.08 2.56 -19.59
CA PRO A 302 -1.71 1.25 -19.81
C PRO A 302 -0.73 0.08 -19.78
N ASN A 303 0.58 0.34 -19.78
CA ASN A 303 1.61 -0.68 -19.92
C ASN A 303 2.12 -1.22 -18.59
N ILE A 304 1.52 -0.79 -17.47
CA ILE A 304 1.93 -1.27 -16.14
C ILE A 304 1.60 -2.75 -15.98
N ILE A 305 2.61 -3.53 -15.63
CA ILE A 305 2.46 -4.92 -15.20
C ILE A 305 2.04 -4.93 -13.72
N TRP A 306 0.88 -5.50 -13.44
CA TRP A 306 0.34 -5.66 -12.09
C TRP A 306 0.76 -7.03 -11.53
N SER A 307 1.83 -7.06 -10.75
CA SER A 307 2.35 -8.31 -10.19
C SER A 307 1.67 -8.65 -8.87
N GLY A 308 1.11 -9.85 -8.76
CA GLY A 308 0.41 -10.31 -7.56
C GLY A 308 -1.00 -9.74 -7.42
N GLU A 309 -1.40 -9.38 -6.21
CA GLU A 309 -2.76 -8.96 -5.86
C GLU A 309 -2.79 -7.71 -4.98
N SER A 310 -3.98 -7.13 -4.76
CA SER A 310 -4.30 -6.15 -3.71
C SER A 310 -3.47 -4.85 -3.77
N GLN A 311 -3.08 -4.39 -4.97
CA GLN A 311 -2.20 -3.20 -5.09
C GLN A 311 -2.77 -1.97 -4.38
N PHE A 312 -4.09 -1.77 -4.43
CA PHE A 312 -4.79 -0.68 -3.74
C PHE A 312 -5.79 -1.17 -2.69
N GLY A 313 -5.77 -2.43 -2.30
CA GLY A 313 -6.66 -2.96 -1.27
C GLY A 313 -6.54 -2.22 0.05
N TYR A 314 -7.62 -2.20 0.86
CA TYR A 314 -7.66 -1.57 2.19
C TYR A 314 -7.37 -0.06 2.21
N ASN A 315 -7.52 0.61 1.08
CA ASN A 315 -7.48 2.07 1.02
C ASN A 315 -8.84 2.64 1.47
N PHE A 316 -9.10 2.61 2.78
CA PHE A 316 -10.39 2.96 3.39
C PHE A 316 -10.88 4.39 3.11
N LYS A 317 -10.05 5.23 2.50
CA LYS A 317 -10.38 6.62 2.14
C LYS A 317 -10.47 6.86 0.65
N LEU A 318 -10.31 5.81 -0.16
CA LEU A 318 -10.33 5.92 -1.60
C LEU A 318 -11.78 6.15 -2.07
N GLU A 319 -12.02 7.36 -2.55
CA GLU A 319 -13.31 7.81 -3.06
C GLU A 319 -13.39 7.63 -4.58
N LYS A 320 -12.24 7.75 -5.27
CA LYS A 320 -12.17 7.69 -6.74
C LYS A 320 -10.85 7.10 -7.22
N ILE A 321 -10.94 6.26 -8.23
CA ILE A 321 -9.80 5.77 -9.00
C ILE A 321 -10.14 5.76 -10.48
N SER A 322 -9.21 6.25 -11.31
CA SER A 322 -9.31 6.23 -12.78
C SER A 322 -8.20 5.34 -13.32
N LEU A 323 -8.57 4.41 -14.17
CA LEU A 323 -7.70 3.43 -14.82
C LEU A 323 -7.66 3.68 -16.35
N PRO A 324 -6.59 3.27 -17.03
CA PRO A 324 -6.52 3.38 -18.49
C PRO A 324 -7.53 2.45 -19.18
N GLU A 325 -8.13 2.90 -20.28
CA GLU A 325 -9.16 2.14 -21.01
C GLU A 325 -8.62 0.84 -21.63
N GLU A 326 -7.33 0.80 -21.93
CA GLU A 326 -6.63 -0.32 -22.55
C GLU A 326 -6.33 -1.48 -21.58
N MET A 327 -6.68 -1.35 -20.30
CA MET A 327 -6.56 -2.48 -19.37
C MET A 327 -7.44 -3.64 -19.82
N THR A 328 -6.85 -4.84 -19.92
CA THR A 328 -7.58 -6.05 -20.36
C THR A 328 -8.16 -6.88 -19.21
N TYR A 329 -7.75 -6.62 -17.99
CA TYR A 329 -8.27 -7.27 -16.79
C TYR A 329 -8.14 -6.35 -15.56
N ILE A 330 -9.02 -6.54 -14.56
CA ILE A 330 -8.83 -5.96 -13.23
C ILE A 330 -8.09 -6.98 -12.37
N PRO A 331 -6.95 -6.61 -11.73
CA PRO A 331 -6.13 -7.54 -10.94
C PRO A 331 -6.88 -8.15 -9.74
N PRO A 332 -6.40 -9.31 -9.19
CA PRO A 332 -7.03 -9.90 -8.02
C PRO A 332 -7.00 -8.94 -6.82
N ARG A 333 -8.10 -8.89 -6.06
CA ARG A 333 -8.24 -8.09 -4.84
C ARG A 333 -7.84 -6.62 -4.98
N PHE A 334 -7.82 -6.10 -6.21
CA PHE A 334 -7.25 -4.80 -6.59
C PHE A 334 -7.72 -3.65 -5.71
N LEU A 335 -9.04 -3.58 -5.44
CA LEU A 335 -9.71 -2.57 -4.63
C LEU A 335 -10.45 -3.19 -3.42
N GLU A 336 -10.03 -4.37 -3.00
CA GLU A 336 -10.61 -5.05 -1.83
C GLU A 336 -10.66 -4.11 -0.62
N TYR A 337 -11.81 -4.04 0.08
CA TYR A 337 -12.02 -3.15 1.24
C TYR A 337 -11.85 -1.64 0.97
N CYS A 338 -12.05 -1.16 -0.25
CA CYS A 338 -12.12 0.28 -0.53
C CYS A 338 -13.53 0.80 -0.18
N ILE A 339 -13.79 0.95 1.11
CA ILE A 339 -15.14 1.18 1.65
C ILE A 339 -15.73 2.55 1.35
N GLU A 340 -14.95 3.55 0.96
CA GLU A 340 -15.46 4.88 0.56
C GLU A 340 -15.69 4.99 -0.95
N LEU A 341 -15.37 3.95 -1.74
CA LEU A 341 -15.61 3.91 -3.18
C LEU A 341 -17.11 3.73 -3.44
N LYS A 342 -17.74 4.72 -4.10
CA LYS A 342 -19.20 4.72 -4.36
C LYS A 342 -19.55 4.39 -5.80
N ASP A 343 -18.77 4.91 -6.72
CA ASP A 343 -19.00 4.78 -8.15
C ASP A 343 -17.71 4.29 -8.81
N PHE A 344 -17.84 3.29 -9.66
CA PHE A 344 -16.71 2.80 -10.44
C PHE A 344 -17.16 2.38 -11.84
N ARG A 345 -16.40 2.81 -12.82
CA ARG A 345 -16.55 2.38 -14.20
C ARG A 345 -15.37 1.48 -14.56
N ILE A 346 -15.66 0.25 -14.92
CA ILE A 346 -14.65 -0.69 -15.42
C ILE A 346 -14.19 -0.21 -16.80
N PRO A 347 -12.86 -0.15 -17.09
CA PRO A 347 -12.34 0.24 -18.38
C PRO A 347 -12.90 -0.60 -19.55
N SER A 348 -13.03 0.02 -20.74
CA SER A 348 -13.76 -0.57 -21.89
C SER A 348 -13.17 -1.87 -22.42
N ASP A 349 -11.86 -2.02 -22.34
CA ASP A 349 -11.16 -3.19 -22.90
C ASP A 349 -11.05 -4.36 -21.91
N VAL A 350 -11.55 -4.20 -20.67
CA VAL A 350 -11.52 -5.28 -19.66
C VAL A 350 -12.40 -6.45 -20.11
N LYS A 351 -11.77 -7.63 -20.14
CA LYS A 351 -12.42 -8.92 -20.43
C LYS A 351 -12.65 -9.76 -19.18
N VAL A 352 -11.82 -9.58 -18.17
CA VAL A 352 -11.85 -10.40 -16.96
C VAL A 352 -11.71 -9.53 -15.72
N ILE A 353 -12.61 -9.72 -14.76
CA ILE A 353 -12.48 -9.17 -13.41
C ILE A 353 -12.02 -10.30 -12.49
N LYS A 354 -10.79 -10.18 -11.98
CA LYS A 354 -10.14 -11.24 -11.20
C LYS A 354 -10.72 -11.38 -9.80
N SER A 355 -10.38 -12.51 -9.16
CA SER A 355 -10.92 -12.91 -7.87
C SER A 355 -10.80 -11.82 -6.80
N GLY A 356 -11.90 -11.51 -6.11
CA GLY A 356 -11.96 -10.56 -5.00
C GLY A 356 -11.69 -9.11 -5.39
N ALA A 357 -11.66 -8.74 -6.67
CA ALA A 357 -11.21 -7.43 -7.13
C ALA A 357 -11.86 -6.24 -6.42
N PHE A 358 -13.13 -6.35 -6.06
CA PHE A 358 -13.93 -5.34 -5.33
C PHE A 358 -14.58 -5.95 -4.07
N ASN A 359 -14.02 -7.05 -3.56
CA ASN A 359 -14.56 -7.70 -2.37
C ASN A 359 -14.65 -6.70 -1.21
N GLU A 360 -15.82 -6.65 -0.53
CA GLU A 360 -16.07 -5.77 0.61
C GLU A 360 -15.98 -4.25 0.32
N CYS A 361 -16.25 -3.83 -0.93
CA CYS A 361 -16.54 -2.44 -1.27
C CYS A 361 -17.97 -2.08 -0.84
N TYR A 362 -18.22 -2.01 0.46
CA TYR A 362 -19.57 -1.94 1.06
C TYR A 362 -20.44 -0.80 0.54
N ASN A 363 -19.84 0.35 0.15
CA ASN A 363 -20.54 1.55 -0.30
C ASN A 363 -20.57 1.72 -1.82
N LEU A 364 -20.16 0.71 -2.59
CA LEU A 364 -20.21 0.76 -4.05
C LEU A 364 -21.68 0.73 -4.50
N GLN A 365 -22.18 1.87 -5.00
CA GLN A 365 -23.57 2.09 -5.41
C GLN A 365 -23.78 1.91 -6.90
N LYS A 366 -22.79 2.35 -7.70
CA LYS A 366 -22.82 2.26 -9.16
C LYS A 366 -21.60 1.52 -9.68
N LEU A 367 -21.89 0.54 -10.52
CA LEU A 367 -20.87 -0.25 -11.18
C LEU A 367 -21.23 -0.38 -12.66
N GLU A 368 -20.42 0.21 -13.54
CA GLU A 368 -20.59 0.09 -14.97
C GLU A 368 -19.65 -0.97 -15.53
N LEU A 369 -20.23 -2.03 -16.09
CA LEU A 369 -19.51 -3.13 -16.71
C LEU A 369 -19.34 -2.90 -18.22
N PRO A 370 -18.16 -3.17 -18.80
CA PRO A 370 -17.93 -2.97 -20.22
C PRO A 370 -18.67 -4.01 -21.07
N ALA A 371 -19.12 -3.61 -22.25
CA ALA A 371 -19.87 -4.47 -23.18
C ALA A 371 -19.09 -5.73 -23.62
N GLY A 372 -17.76 -5.70 -23.49
CA GLY A 372 -16.88 -6.81 -23.85
C GLY A 372 -16.46 -7.73 -22.70
N LEU A 373 -17.00 -7.55 -21.49
CA LEU A 373 -16.64 -8.36 -20.31
C LEU A 373 -17.08 -9.82 -20.50
N GLU A 374 -16.17 -10.76 -20.29
CA GLU A 374 -16.41 -12.19 -20.51
C GLU A 374 -16.46 -13.00 -19.22
N GLU A 375 -15.70 -12.60 -18.20
CA GLU A 375 -15.58 -13.37 -16.96
C GLU A 375 -15.51 -12.47 -15.73
N ILE A 376 -16.27 -12.85 -14.70
CA ILE A 376 -16.18 -12.34 -13.34
C ILE A 376 -15.76 -13.52 -12.46
N GLU A 377 -14.57 -13.44 -11.85
CA GLU A 377 -14.01 -14.52 -11.04
C GLU A 377 -14.59 -14.53 -9.61
N ASP A 378 -14.15 -15.53 -8.81
CA ASP A 378 -14.65 -15.79 -7.47
C ASP A 378 -14.57 -14.55 -6.56
N GLN A 379 -15.65 -14.28 -5.81
CA GLN A 379 -15.75 -13.20 -4.82
C GLN A 379 -15.51 -11.77 -5.38
N ALA A 380 -15.50 -11.57 -6.70
CA ALA A 380 -15.10 -10.30 -7.32
C ALA A 380 -15.87 -9.09 -6.77
N PHE A 381 -17.17 -9.22 -6.51
CA PHE A 381 -18.04 -8.19 -5.95
C PHE A 381 -18.76 -8.64 -4.67
N SER A 382 -18.24 -9.64 -3.99
CA SER A 382 -18.82 -10.11 -2.74
C SER A 382 -18.93 -8.96 -1.74
N LYS A 383 -20.06 -8.83 -1.07
CA LYS A 383 -20.37 -7.81 -0.07
C LYS A 383 -20.33 -6.34 -0.59
N CYS A 384 -20.58 -6.14 -1.87
CA CYS A 384 -20.87 -4.79 -2.39
C CYS A 384 -22.31 -4.40 -2.03
N ASN A 385 -22.58 -4.22 -0.73
CA ASN A 385 -23.92 -4.17 -0.17
C ASN A 385 -24.77 -2.99 -0.65
N ALA A 386 -24.15 -1.90 -1.10
CA ALA A 386 -24.85 -0.69 -1.55
C ALA A 386 -25.31 -0.74 -3.01
N LEU A 387 -24.94 -1.79 -3.78
CA LEU A 387 -25.44 -1.95 -5.15
C LEU A 387 -26.96 -2.14 -5.15
N GLU A 388 -27.64 -1.28 -5.91
CA GLU A 388 -29.09 -1.38 -6.11
C GLU A 388 -29.49 -2.05 -7.42
N GLU A 389 -28.57 -2.01 -8.41
CA GLU A 389 -28.79 -2.53 -9.75
C GLU A 389 -27.48 -2.96 -10.37
N ILE A 390 -27.54 -3.99 -11.21
CA ILE A 390 -26.40 -4.42 -12.05
C ILE A 390 -26.90 -4.82 -13.44
N VAL A 391 -26.10 -4.51 -14.45
CA VAL A 391 -26.35 -4.92 -15.85
C VAL A 391 -25.17 -5.77 -16.32
N PHE A 392 -25.38 -7.08 -16.43
CA PHE A 392 -24.43 -8.00 -17.02
C PHE A 392 -24.50 -7.94 -18.54
N PRO A 393 -23.36 -7.68 -19.23
CA PRO A 393 -23.35 -7.54 -20.68
C PRO A 393 -23.61 -8.87 -21.41
N ALA A 394 -24.03 -8.79 -22.66
CA ALA A 394 -24.31 -9.96 -23.50
C ALA A 394 -23.08 -10.87 -23.73
N SER A 395 -21.88 -10.32 -23.58
CA SER A 395 -20.62 -11.03 -23.74
C SER A 395 -20.25 -11.90 -22.53
N LEU A 396 -20.92 -11.73 -21.37
CA LEU A 396 -20.56 -12.42 -20.15
C LEU A 396 -20.82 -13.93 -20.27
N LYS A 397 -19.79 -14.73 -20.03
CA LYS A 397 -19.78 -16.19 -20.15
C LYS A 397 -19.75 -16.91 -18.82
N THR A 398 -19.07 -16.30 -17.81
CA THR A 398 -18.79 -17.01 -16.56
C THR A 398 -18.93 -16.07 -15.35
N LEU A 399 -19.57 -16.59 -14.30
CA LEU A 399 -19.63 -16.02 -12.96
C LEU A 399 -18.94 -16.97 -11.97
N GLY A 400 -17.96 -16.47 -11.24
CA GLY A 400 -17.24 -17.18 -10.19
C GLY A 400 -18.08 -17.44 -8.96
N ALA A 401 -17.68 -18.38 -8.12
CA ALA A 401 -18.32 -18.66 -6.86
C ALA A 401 -18.27 -17.43 -5.94
N GLU A 402 -19.38 -17.16 -5.25
CA GLU A 402 -19.51 -16.00 -4.32
C GLU A 402 -19.25 -14.63 -4.98
N SER A 403 -19.19 -14.55 -6.31
CA SER A 403 -18.85 -13.30 -7.00
C SER A 403 -19.84 -12.17 -6.77
N CYS A 404 -21.09 -12.48 -6.45
CA CYS A 404 -22.21 -11.55 -6.31
C CYS A 404 -23.01 -11.83 -5.01
N THR A 405 -22.34 -12.30 -3.96
CA THR A 405 -23.00 -12.60 -2.67
C THR A 405 -23.14 -11.36 -1.81
N ASN A 406 -24.12 -11.39 -0.89
CA ASN A 406 -24.37 -10.32 0.10
C ASN A 406 -24.68 -8.95 -0.51
N TRP A 407 -25.38 -8.93 -1.64
CA TRP A 407 -25.94 -7.71 -2.22
C TRP A 407 -27.29 -7.37 -1.58
N THR A 408 -27.25 -6.97 -0.30
CA THR A 408 -28.44 -6.83 0.53
C THR A 408 -29.42 -5.74 0.07
N ASN A 409 -28.94 -4.75 -0.71
CA ASN A 409 -29.78 -3.66 -1.23
C ASN A 409 -30.11 -3.80 -2.72
N ILE A 410 -29.71 -4.89 -3.36
CA ILE A 410 -29.99 -5.09 -4.79
C ILE A 410 -31.51 -5.18 -5.02
N LYS A 411 -32.01 -4.43 -5.98
CA LYS A 411 -33.44 -4.34 -6.32
C LYS A 411 -33.76 -5.06 -7.63
N ARG A 412 -32.77 -5.19 -8.52
CA ARG A 412 -32.94 -5.83 -9.82
C ARG A 412 -31.60 -6.21 -10.44
N ILE A 413 -31.63 -7.24 -11.24
CA ILE A 413 -30.49 -7.70 -12.05
C ILE A 413 -30.93 -7.75 -13.50
N TYR A 414 -30.10 -7.24 -14.39
CA TYR A 414 -30.26 -7.42 -15.83
C TYR A 414 -29.13 -8.33 -16.34
N SER A 415 -29.48 -9.35 -17.12
CA SER A 415 -28.51 -10.20 -17.80
C SER A 415 -28.84 -10.24 -19.30
N MET A 416 -28.02 -9.59 -20.10
CA MET A 416 -28.24 -9.41 -21.54
C MET A 416 -27.81 -10.63 -22.38
N ALA A 417 -27.24 -11.66 -21.77
CA ALA A 417 -26.76 -12.84 -22.46
C ALA A 417 -27.90 -13.76 -22.89
N ALA A 418 -27.98 -14.13 -24.16
CA ALA A 418 -28.97 -15.07 -24.69
C ALA A 418 -28.76 -16.51 -24.21
N GLU A 419 -27.54 -16.87 -23.87
CA GLU A 419 -27.21 -18.08 -23.12
C GLU A 419 -26.83 -17.68 -21.70
N SER A 420 -27.44 -18.30 -20.69
CA SER A 420 -27.17 -17.98 -19.30
C SER A 420 -25.69 -18.17 -18.98
N PRO A 421 -25.00 -17.18 -18.37
CA PRO A 421 -23.61 -17.35 -17.95
C PRO A 421 -23.42 -18.55 -17.04
N VAL A 422 -22.35 -19.29 -17.26
CA VAL A 422 -22.00 -20.46 -16.43
C VAL A 422 -21.62 -20.00 -15.03
N CYS A 423 -22.27 -20.54 -14.03
CA CYS A 423 -21.97 -20.28 -12.63
C CYS A 423 -20.99 -21.31 -12.07
N LYS A 424 -19.83 -20.85 -11.61
CA LYS A 424 -18.90 -21.72 -10.86
C LYS A 424 -19.46 -21.99 -9.46
N VAL A 425 -19.15 -23.17 -8.94
CA VAL A 425 -19.58 -23.62 -7.61
C VAL A 425 -18.34 -23.94 -6.80
N ASN A 426 -18.24 -23.39 -5.61
CA ASN A 426 -17.20 -23.81 -4.68
C ASN A 426 -17.48 -25.22 -4.19
N MET A 427 -16.66 -26.18 -4.59
CA MET A 427 -16.87 -27.60 -4.30
C MET A 427 -16.79 -27.94 -2.80
N ASN A 428 -16.14 -27.10 -1.99
CA ASN A 428 -16.00 -27.32 -0.56
C ASN A 428 -17.20 -26.79 0.23
N SER A 429 -17.68 -25.58 -0.13
CA SER A 429 -18.79 -24.91 0.59
C SER A 429 -20.15 -25.13 -0.09
N GLY A 430 -20.18 -25.45 -1.38
CA GLY A 430 -21.39 -25.45 -2.19
C GLY A 430 -21.87 -24.04 -2.59
N ALA A 431 -21.08 -23.01 -2.33
CA ALA A 431 -21.41 -21.65 -2.68
C ALA A 431 -21.50 -21.45 -4.19
N THR A 432 -22.48 -20.68 -4.63
CA THR A 432 -22.69 -20.24 -6.02
C THR A 432 -22.42 -18.75 -6.15
N PRO A 433 -22.49 -18.12 -7.34
CA PRO A 433 -22.26 -16.69 -7.47
C PRO A 433 -23.12 -15.81 -6.55
N PHE A 434 -24.38 -16.18 -6.31
CA PHE A 434 -25.35 -15.37 -5.57
C PHE A 434 -25.66 -15.88 -4.16
N TYR A 435 -25.13 -17.05 -3.78
CA TYR A 435 -25.42 -17.70 -2.52
C TYR A 435 -24.19 -18.31 -1.87
N SER A 436 -24.00 -18.05 -0.59
CA SER A 436 -22.99 -18.71 0.25
C SER A 436 -23.65 -19.33 1.48
N PRO A 437 -23.52 -20.66 1.69
CA PRO A 437 -24.12 -21.34 2.85
C PRO A 437 -23.45 -20.97 4.18
N ASN A 438 -22.29 -20.31 4.16
CA ASN A 438 -21.55 -19.91 5.35
C ASN A 438 -21.80 -18.47 5.79
N ASP A 439 -22.60 -17.72 5.03
CA ASP A 439 -22.94 -16.35 5.38
C ASP A 439 -23.99 -16.33 6.50
N SER A 440 -23.66 -15.64 7.59
CA SER A 440 -24.58 -15.38 8.71
C SER A 440 -25.53 -14.19 8.45
N ASP A 441 -25.27 -13.40 7.42
CA ASP A 441 -26.09 -12.25 7.01
C ASP A 441 -27.17 -12.66 6.01
N PRO A 442 -28.29 -11.90 5.91
CA PRO A 442 -29.24 -12.10 4.83
C PRO A 442 -28.52 -11.91 3.50
N GLY A 443 -28.34 -12.99 2.75
CA GLY A 443 -27.65 -12.99 1.48
C GLY A 443 -28.32 -12.09 0.43
N THR A 444 -27.91 -12.21 -0.81
CA THR A 444 -28.59 -11.56 -1.95
C THR A 444 -30.07 -12.02 -1.98
N PRO A 445 -31.07 -11.10 -2.02
CA PRO A 445 -32.46 -11.49 -2.08
C PRO A 445 -32.76 -12.32 -3.34
N ASN A 446 -33.50 -13.39 -3.25
CA ASN A 446 -33.80 -14.30 -4.36
C ASN A 446 -35.14 -14.07 -5.08
N ASP A 447 -35.95 -13.15 -4.57
CA ASP A 447 -37.29 -12.80 -5.11
C ASP A 447 -37.29 -11.53 -5.96
N ILE A 448 -36.14 -10.86 -6.08
CA ILE A 448 -35.97 -9.66 -6.92
C ILE A 448 -36.14 -9.99 -8.41
N PRO A 449 -36.58 -9.03 -9.22
CA PRO A 449 -36.67 -9.21 -10.66
C PRO A 449 -35.29 -9.39 -11.31
N VAL A 450 -35.16 -10.48 -12.08
CA VAL A 450 -34.03 -10.76 -12.96
C VAL A 450 -34.52 -10.66 -14.40
N TYR A 451 -34.09 -9.61 -15.07
CA TYR A 451 -34.44 -9.34 -16.46
C TYR A 451 -33.51 -10.09 -17.40
N VAL A 452 -34.08 -10.85 -18.33
CA VAL A 452 -33.36 -11.68 -19.30
C VAL A 452 -33.94 -11.51 -20.69
N PRO A 453 -33.22 -11.82 -21.78
CA PRO A 453 -33.74 -11.72 -23.15
C PRO A 453 -34.99 -12.55 -23.38
N THR A 454 -35.88 -12.06 -24.22
CA THR A 454 -37.12 -12.74 -24.59
C THR A 454 -36.84 -14.18 -25.05
N GLY A 455 -37.57 -15.17 -24.48
CA GLY A 455 -37.44 -16.60 -24.76
C GLY A 455 -36.31 -17.32 -24.02
N THR A 456 -35.63 -16.64 -23.04
CA THR A 456 -34.48 -17.24 -22.34
C THR A 456 -34.74 -17.58 -20.86
N ALA A 457 -35.84 -17.12 -20.28
CA ALA A 457 -36.13 -17.28 -18.84
C ALA A 457 -36.01 -18.73 -18.37
N GLU A 458 -36.45 -19.70 -19.16
CA GLU A 458 -36.37 -21.11 -18.80
C GLU A 458 -34.94 -21.64 -18.79
N LYS A 459 -34.06 -21.16 -19.69
CA LYS A 459 -32.65 -21.50 -19.67
C LYS A 459 -32.01 -21.04 -18.36
N TYR A 460 -32.29 -19.79 -17.95
CA TYR A 460 -31.79 -19.22 -16.68
C TYR A 460 -32.29 -20.01 -15.48
N ARG A 461 -33.58 -20.35 -15.40
CA ARG A 461 -34.16 -21.17 -14.30
C ARG A 461 -33.50 -22.54 -14.18
N ASN A 462 -33.07 -23.13 -15.30
CA ASN A 462 -32.46 -24.45 -15.34
C ASN A 462 -30.93 -24.43 -15.21
N THR A 463 -30.33 -23.24 -15.13
CA THR A 463 -28.88 -23.09 -14.97
C THR A 463 -28.52 -22.98 -13.50
N LYS A 464 -27.66 -23.89 -13.02
CA LYS A 464 -27.20 -23.89 -11.63
C LYS A 464 -26.56 -22.56 -11.27
N GLY A 465 -26.98 -22.01 -10.12
CA GLY A 465 -26.60 -20.70 -9.64
C GLY A 465 -27.62 -19.62 -9.99
N TRP A 466 -28.13 -19.60 -11.22
CA TRP A 466 -29.27 -18.77 -11.59
C TRP A 466 -30.60 -19.32 -11.05
N ASP A 467 -30.73 -20.62 -10.85
CA ASP A 467 -31.83 -21.32 -10.19
C ASP A 467 -32.08 -20.85 -8.74
N TYR A 468 -31.18 -20.04 -8.20
CA TYR A 468 -31.35 -19.32 -6.94
C TYR A 468 -32.51 -18.31 -6.98
N PHE A 469 -32.77 -17.66 -8.13
CA PHE A 469 -33.78 -16.63 -8.29
C PHE A 469 -35.15 -17.23 -8.67
N THR A 470 -36.20 -16.63 -8.13
CA THR A 470 -37.59 -17.07 -8.38
C THR A 470 -38.33 -16.19 -9.38
N ASN A 471 -37.89 -14.97 -9.65
CA ASN A 471 -38.60 -13.96 -10.43
C ASN A 471 -37.85 -13.54 -11.70
N PHE A 472 -38.00 -14.30 -12.79
CA PHE A 472 -37.43 -13.96 -14.10
C PHE A 472 -38.45 -13.23 -14.95
N ILE A 473 -38.06 -12.09 -15.54
CA ILE A 473 -38.83 -11.25 -16.45
C ILE A 473 -38.12 -11.19 -17.78
N GLU A 474 -38.85 -11.59 -18.83
CA GLU A 474 -38.31 -11.50 -20.19
C GLU A 474 -38.50 -10.09 -20.77
N THR A 475 -37.44 -9.57 -21.37
CA THR A 475 -37.44 -8.24 -22.01
C THR A 475 -36.36 -8.17 -23.09
N ASP A 476 -36.60 -7.33 -24.10
CA ASP A 476 -35.58 -6.90 -25.05
C ASP A 476 -35.21 -5.41 -24.86
N ASP A 477 -35.87 -4.75 -23.89
CA ASP A 477 -35.59 -3.36 -23.50
C ASP A 477 -34.69 -3.36 -22.25
N PHE A 478 -33.40 -3.46 -22.49
CA PHE A 478 -32.40 -3.38 -21.44
C PHE A 478 -31.93 -1.94 -21.23
N PRO A 479 -31.58 -1.56 -19.99
CA PRO A 479 -30.87 -0.31 -19.78
C PRO A 479 -29.65 -0.30 -20.68
N THR A 480 -29.49 0.74 -21.50
CA THR A 480 -28.24 0.95 -22.21
C THR A 480 -27.13 0.95 -21.17
N SER A 481 -26.27 -0.06 -21.20
CA SER A 481 -24.97 0.05 -20.55
C SER A 481 -24.30 1.27 -21.18
N THR A 482 -24.22 2.34 -20.42
CA THR A 482 -24.00 3.72 -20.86
C THR A 482 -22.67 3.99 -21.56
N ILE A 483 -22.09 3.02 -22.24
CA ILE A 483 -20.84 3.21 -22.99
C ILE A 483 -21.11 3.67 -24.44
N ASN A 484 -22.35 3.58 -24.95
CA ASN A 484 -22.66 4.04 -26.30
C ASN A 484 -23.24 5.46 -26.38
N ASP A 485 -23.65 6.08 -25.25
CA ASP A 485 -24.25 7.41 -25.22
C ASP A 485 -23.64 8.39 -24.22
N ILE A 486 -22.39 8.21 -23.85
CA ILE A 486 -21.60 9.41 -23.68
C ILE A 486 -21.39 9.89 -25.13
N ASN A 487 -22.34 10.73 -25.60
CA ASN A 487 -21.89 11.83 -26.40
C ASN A 487 -20.55 12.20 -25.82
N ILE A 488 -19.51 11.89 -26.54
CA ILE A 488 -18.34 12.71 -26.59
C ILE A 488 -18.93 14.08 -26.97
N GLU A 489 -19.53 14.79 -25.99
CA GLU A 489 -19.27 16.20 -25.94
C GLU A 489 -17.78 16.15 -25.96
N GLN A 490 -17.28 16.28 -27.16
CA GLN A 490 -15.88 16.46 -27.45
C GLN A 490 -15.34 17.17 -26.23
N GLN A 491 -14.57 16.44 -25.38
CA GLN A 491 -13.59 17.18 -24.63
C GLN A 491 -12.84 17.88 -25.76
N GLU A 492 -13.40 19.00 -26.15
CA GLU A 492 -12.69 20.06 -26.85
C GLU A 492 -11.38 20.05 -26.11
N SER A 493 -10.36 19.61 -26.80
CA SER A 493 -8.99 19.59 -26.30
C SER A 493 -8.88 20.80 -25.41
N LYS A 494 -8.80 20.60 -24.07
CA LYS A 494 -8.92 21.71 -23.12
C LYS A 494 -7.86 22.71 -23.51
N GLN A 495 -8.16 23.51 -24.52
CA GLN A 495 -7.38 24.67 -24.90
C GLN A 495 -7.53 25.63 -23.73
N GLY A 496 -6.57 25.61 -22.85
CA GLY A 496 -6.59 26.43 -21.66
C GLY A 496 -5.29 26.29 -20.89
N ILE A 497 -5.05 27.30 -20.09
CA ILE A 497 -3.92 27.32 -19.16
C ILE A 497 -4.48 26.94 -17.80
N TYR A 498 -3.87 25.94 -17.14
CA TYR A 498 -4.25 25.50 -15.82
C TYR A 498 -3.05 25.59 -14.88
N ASP A 499 -3.27 26.00 -13.65
CA ASP A 499 -2.24 25.91 -12.61
C ASP A 499 -2.03 24.44 -12.18
N MET A 500 -1.01 24.19 -11.37
CA MET A 500 -0.68 22.83 -10.91
C MET A 500 -1.73 22.20 -9.98
N SER A 501 -2.74 22.98 -9.54
CA SER A 501 -3.91 22.48 -8.82
C SER A 501 -5.08 22.10 -9.73
N GLY A 502 -4.91 22.27 -11.07
CA GLY A 502 -5.94 21.98 -12.07
C GLY A 502 -6.96 23.09 -12.27
N ARG A 503 -6.78 24.27 -11.64
CA ARG A 503 -7.64 25.43 -11.80
C ARG A 503 -7.30 26.18 -13.09
N LYS A 504 -8.30 26.45 -13.93
CA LYS A 504 -8.13 27.24 -15.16
C LYS A 504 -7.72 28.68 -14.80
N VAL A 505 -6.65 29.16 -15.42
CA VAL A 505 -6.13 30.52 -15.25
C VAL A 505 -6.11 31.25 -16.59
N THR A 506 -6.28 32.55 -16.57
CA THR A 506 -6.31 33.40 -17.78
C THR A 506 -4.96 34.02 -18.10
N THR A 507 -4.04 34.03 -17.13
CA THR A 507 -2.69 34.60 -17.26
C THR A 507 -1.67 33.70 -16.57
N THR A 508 -0.45 33.67 -17.09
CA THR A 508 0.68 32.96 -16.48
C THR A 508 1.61 33.93 -15.75
N GLU A 509 2.16 33.49 -14.64
CA GLU A 509 3.20 34.20 -13.90
C GLU A 509 4.57 33.59 -14.22
N LYS A 510 5.57 34.46 -14.41
CA LYS A 510 6.96 34.01 -14.64
C LYS A 510 7.50 33.21 -13.43
N GLY A 511 8.31 32.19 -13.70
CA GLY A 511 8.88 31.32 -12.66
C GLY A 511 7.92 30.24 -12.13
N LYS A 512 6.73 30.07 -12.73
CA LYS A 512 5.76 29.02 -12.33
C LYS A 512 5.57 28.00 -13.46
N VAL A 513 5.12 26.80 -13.06
CA VAL A 513 4.75 25.71 -13.97
C VAL A 513 3.23 25.72 -14.17
N TYR A 514 2.80 25.57 -15.42
CA TYR A 514 1.40 25.47 -15.82
C TYR A 514 1.17 24.25 -16.70
N ILE A 515 -0.08 23.80 -16.81
CA ILE A 515 -0.50 22.84 -17.82
C ILE A 515 -1.13 23.63 -18.95
N ILE A 516 -0.49 23.66 -20.11
CA ILE A 516 -0.95 24.35 -21.32
C ILE A 516 -1.22 23.30 -22.38
N ASN A 517 -2.47 23.17 -22.82
CA ASN A 517 -2.89 22.17 -23.80
C ASN A 517 -2.45 20.74 -23.41
N GLY A 518 -2.58 20.39 -22.14
CA GLY A 518 -2.23 19.08 -21.59
C GLY A 518 -0.73 18.85 -21.34
N LYS A 519 0.14 19.82 -21.66
CA LYS A 519 1.59 19.72 -21.42
C LYS A 519 2.03 20.63 -20.27
N LYS A 520 2.93 20.14 -19.41
CA LYS A 520 3.59 20.98 -18.39
C LYS A 520 4.55 21.96 -19.08
N VAL A 521 4.37 23.23 -18.82
CA VAL A 521 5.20 24.32 -19.37
C VAL A 521 5.69 25.19 -18.22
N PHE A 522 6.99 25.34 -18.11
CA PHE A 522 7.61 26.31 -17.20
C PHE A 522 7.68 27.66 -17.89
N ILE A 523 7.19 28.71 -17.27
CA ILE A 523 7.24 30.06 -17.78
C ILE A 523 8.54 30.72 -17.34
N ASP A 524 9.53 30.71 -18.23
CA ASP A 524 10.86 31.27 -17.97
C ASP A 524 10.83 32.80 -17.79
N ASN A 525 11.82 33.33 -17.05
CA ASN A 525 12.01 34.77 -16.86
C ASN A 525 12.55 35.46 -18.11
N ASN A 526 13.04 34.72 -19.13
CA ASN A 526 13.77 35.23 -20.28
C ASN A 526 13.01 35.27 -21.61
N SER A 527 11.71 34.93 -21.65
CA SER A 527 10.93 35.06 -22.90
C SER A 527 10.31 36.46 -22.98
N HIS A 528 10.83 37.25 -23.90
CA HIS A 528 10.21 38.48 -24.41
C HIS A 528 9.02 38.18 -25.30
#